data_f12a96cb1750ef1b229fe3bb07659600
#
_entry.id   f12a96cb1750ef1b229fe3bb07659600
#
_cell.length_a   1.000
_cell.length_b   1.000
_cell.length_c   1.000
_cell.angle_alpha   90.00
_cell.angle_beta   90.00
_cell.angle_gamma   90.00
#
_symmetry.space_group_name_H-M   'P 1'
#
loop_
_entity.id
_entity.type
_entity.pdbx_description
1 polymer ?
#
loop_
_entity_poly.entity_id
_entity_poly.type
_entity_poly.pdbx_seq_one_letter_code
_entity_poly.pdbx_strand_id
1 'polypeptide(L)'
;MTDQLVWIDCEMTGLDLAHDALIEIACIVTDGQLVALDDGVDLVIKPPAEALDHMPEVVREMHTASGLLGELASGITLAEAQEQVLAYVRGHVHESRKVPLCGNSIATDRTFIARDMPELDAFLHYRMVDVSSIKELARRWYPRAYFASPEKHGGHRALADIRESIRELRYYREAVFVPPPGPDTATARAIAARYGTPGPANGPGGRSRQDHQTDPAGEPGSDG
;
A
#
# COMPACT_ATOMS: atom_id res chain seq x y z
N MET A 1 14.76 -11.09 -1.80
CA MET A 1 13.39 -10.51 -1.66
C MET A 1 13.58 -9.02 -1.63
N THR A 2 12.86 -8.28 -2.45
CA THR A 2 12.80 -6.82 -2.35
C THR A 2 12.12 -6.48 -1.01
N ASP A 3 12.84 -5.76 -0.15
CA ASP A 3 12.35 -5.37 1.19
C ASP A 3 11.72 -3.97 1.16
N GLN A 4 11.36 -3.51 -0.04
CA GLN A 4 10.81 -2.17 -0.27
C GLN A 4 9.30 -2.15 -0.11
N LEU A 5 8.77 -0.98 0.25
CA LEU A 5 7.36 -0.67 0.37
C LEU A 5 7.04 0.57 -0.47
N VAL A 6 5.98 0.53 -1.26
CA VAL A 6 5.51 1.64 -2.08
C VAL A 6 4.33 2.30 -1.37
N TRP A 7 4.51 3.53 -0.94
CA TRP A 7 3.49 4.34 -0.28
C TRP A 7 2.85 5.25 -1.30
N ILE A 8 1.54 5.20 -1.40
CA ILE A 8 0.76 6.10 -2.24
C ILE A 8 -0.38 6.66 -1.40
N ASP A 9 -0.72 7.90 -1.67
CA ASP A 9 -1.92 8.55 -1.20
C ASP A 9 -2.49 9.37 -2.35
N CYS A 10 -3.80 9.48 -2.43
CA CYS A 10 -4.51 10.16 -3.50
C CYS A 10 -5.54 11.11 -2.91
N GLU A 11 -5.67 12.29 -3.55
CA GLU A 11 -6.81 13.16 -3.34
C GLU A 11 -7.78 13.02 -4.52
N MET A 12 -9.07 13.05 -4.23
CA MET A 12 -10.11 12.85 -5.21
C MET A 12 -11.21 13.92 -5.09
N THR A 13 -12.00 14.11 -6.14
CA THR A 13 -13.18 14.99 -6.11
C THR A 13 -14.29 14.45 -5.21
N GLY A 14 -14.24 13.19 -4.83
CA GLY A 14 -15.16 12.45 -3.98
C GLY A 14 -14.83 10.95 -4.03
N LEU A 15 -15.72 10.11 -3.54
CA LEU A 15 -15.46 8.67 -3.41
C LEU A 15 -16.33 7.79 -4.33
N ASP A 16 -17.12 8.39 -5.21
CA ASP A 16 -17.92 7.65 -6.20
C ASP A 16 -17.09 7.36 -7.44
N LEU A 17 -16.69 6.11 -7.61
CA LEU A 17 -15.91 5.66 -8.77
C LEU A 17 -16.56 5.95 -10.13
N ALA A 18 -17.88 6.17 -10.19
CA ALA A 18 -18.54 6.45 -11.46
C ALA A 18 -18.40 7.92 -11.90
N HIS A 19 -18.25 8.84 -10.95
CA HIS A 19 -18.33 10.27 -11.22
C HIS A 19 -17.09 11.05 -10.75
N ASP A 20 -16.37 10.52 -9.75
CA ASP A 20 -15.24 11.22 -9.15
C ASP A 20 -13.91 10.87 -9.82
N ALA A 21 -12.98 11.81 -9.73
CA ALA A 21 -11.67 11.75 -10.38
C ALA A 21 -10.52 11.94 -9.39
N LEU A 22 -9.35 11.37 -9.72
CA LEU A 22 -8.09 11.70 -9.07
C LEU A 22 -7.69 13.14 -9.39
N ILE A 23 -7.27 13.89 -8.38
CA ILE A 23 -6.82 15.27 -8.48
C ILE A 23 -5.42 15.51 -7.92
N GLU A 24 -4.91 14.61 -7.10
CA GLU A 24 -3.52 14.58 -6.64
C GLU A 24 -3.11 13.12 -6.42
N ILE A 25 -1.88 12.79 -6.71
CA ILE A 25 -1.25 11.53 -6.34
C ILE A 25 0.17 11.79 -5.88
N ALA A 26 0.52 11.27 -4.72
CA ALA A 26 1.89 11.24 -4.25
C ALA A 26 2.39 9.81 -4.06
N CYS A 27 3.71 9.63 -4.16
CA CYS A 27 4.35 8.35 -3.96
C CYS A 27 5.70 8.51 -3.26
N ILE A 28 5.95 7.68 -2.25
CA ILE A 28 7.26 7.51 -1.59
C ILE A 28 7.59 6.02 -1.57
N VAL A 29 8.86 5.69 -1.85
CA VAL A 29 9.38 4.33 -1.63
C VAL A 29 10.23 4.31 -0.37
N THR A 30 9.96 3.33 0.51
CA THR A 30 10.79 3.09 1.69
C THR A 30 11.47 1.73 1.61
N ASP A 31 12.51 1.54 2.42
CA ASP A 31 12.99 0.20 2.77
C ASP A 31 12.02 -0.50 3.74
N GLY A 32 12.30 -1.76 4.10
CA GLY A 32 11.50 -2.53 5.07
C GLY A 32 11.62 -2.04 6.52
N GLN A 33 12.52 -1.09 6.80
CA GLN A 33 12.63 -0.42 8.09
C GLN A 33 11.83 0.90 8.11
N LEU A 34 11.08 1.19 7.05
CA LEU A 34 10.26 2.39 6.87
C LEU A 34 11.10 3.67 6.66
N VAL A 35 12.36 3.55 6.23
CA VAL A 35 13.19 4.70 5.87
C VAL A 35 12.94 5.05 4.42
N ALA A 36 12.51 6.30 4.15
CA ALA A 36 12.30 6.78 2.79
C ALA A 36 13.63 6.79 2.02
N LEU A 37 13.61 6.34 0.77
CA LEU A 37 14.79 6.28 -0.09
C LEU A 37 15.13 7.65 -0.68
N ASP A 38 14.12 8.51 -0.84
CA ASP A 38 14.23 9.91 -1.26
C ASP A 38 13.01 10.72 -0.81
N ASP A 39 12.81 11.91 -1.39
CA ASP A 39 11.71 12.82 -1.04
C ASP A 39 10.36 12.41 -1.65
N GLY A 40 10.34 11.48 -2.62
CA GLY A 40 9.14 11.04 -3.31
C GLY A 40 8.74 11.93 -4.49
N VAL A 41 7.56 11.67 -5.03
CA VAL A 41 6.90 12.49 -6.05
C VAL A 41 5.54 12.94 -5.56
N ASP A 42 5.12 14.13 -6.01
CA ASP A 42 3.84 14.74 -5.69
C ASP A 42 3.31 15.43 -6.95
N LEU A 43 2.15 15.00 -7.43
CA LEU A 43 1.64 15.38 -8.75
C LEU A 43 0.19 15.80 -8.66
N VAL A 44 -0.08 17.06 -9.00
CA VAL A 44 -1.43 17.58 -9.16
C VAL A 44 -1.96 17.18 -10.54
N ILE A 45 -3.16 16.61 -10.56
CA ILE A 45 -3.82 16.10 -11.76
C ILE A 45 -4.99 17.02 -12.11
N LYS A 46 -5.07 17.40 -13.38
CA LYS A 46 -6.20 18.17 -13.88
C LYS A 46 -7.40 17.25 -14.15
N PRO A 47 -8.49 17.36 -13.35
CA PRO A 47 -9.66 16.51 -13.54
C PRO A 47 -10.52 16.97 -14.73
N PRO A 48 -11.42 16.10 -15.24
CA PRO A 48 -12.52 16.50 -16.12
C PRO A 48 -13.43 17.53 -15.43
N ALA A 49 -14.03 18.44 -16.22
CA ALA A 49 -14.91 19.49 -15.69
C ALA A 49 -16.12 18.89 -14.94
N GLU A 50 -16.66 17.79 -15.48
CA GLU A 50 -17.82 17.09 -14.90
C GLU A 50 -17.54 16.59 -13.48
N ALA A 51 -16.31 16.14 -13.19
CA ALA A 51 -15.93 15.68 -11.86
C ALA A 51 -15.87 16.86 -10.85
N LEU A 52 -15.47 18.04 -11.31
CA LEU A 52 -15.51 19.25 -10.48
C LEU A 52 -16.93 19.71 -10.19
N ASP A 53 -17.85 19.55 -11.13
CA ASP A 53 -19.27 19.93 -10.96
C ASP A 53 -19.98 19.02 -9.94
N HIS A 54 -19.55 17.74 -9.86
CA HIS A 54 -20.11 16.76 -8.91
C HIS A 54 -19.44 16.81 -7.53
N MET A 55 -18.32 17.52 -7.36
CA MET A 55 -17.56 17.57 -6.11
C MET A 55 -18.46 18.05 -4.95
N PRO A 56 -18.64 17.24 -3.88
CA PRO A 56 -19.41 17.65 -2.71
C PRO A 56 -18.80 18.88 -2.04
N GLU A 57 -19.64 19.74 -1.47
CA GLU A 57 -19.19 21.01 -0.87
C GLU A 57 -18.15 20.79 0.24
N VAL A 58 -18.33 19.79 1.08
CA VAL A 58 -17.35 19.44 2.15
C VAL A 58 -15.98 19.10 1.58
N VAL A 59 -15.92 18.41 0.43
CA VAL A 59 -14.66 18.06 -0.27
C VAL A 59 -14.06 19.30 -0.90
N ARG A 60 -14.89 20.16 -1.49
CA ARG A 60 -14.48 21.45 -2.07
C ARG A 60 -13.88 22.37 -1.02
N GLU A 61 -14.51 22.48 0.16
CA GLU A 61 -14.00 23.26 1.29
C GLU A 61 -12.64 22.72 1.77
N MET A 62 -12.51 21.41 1.88
CA MET A 62 -11.27 20.72 2.26
C MET A 62 -10.13 21.03 1.28
N HIS A 63 -10.37 20.87 -0.03
CA HIS A 63 -9.36 21.15 -1.06
C HIS A 63 -9.09 22.65 -1.25
N THR A 64 -10.04 23.51 -0.89
CA THR A 64 -9.80 24.95 -0.81
C THR A 64 -8.86 25.28 0.35
N ALA A 65 -9.10 24.70 1.51
CA ALA A 65 -8.28 24.93 2.72
C ALA A 65 -6.85 24.41 2.55
N SER A 66 -6.66 23.28 1.87
CA SER A 66 -5.32 22.73 1.56
C SER A 66 -4.61 23.47 0.41
N GLY A 67 -5.32 24.32 -0.33
CA GLY A 67 -4.81 25.02 -1.51
C GLY A 67 -4.84 24.21 -2.80
N LEU A 68 -5.14 22.90 -2.73
CA LEU A 68 -5.12 22.01 -3.89
C LEU A 68 -6.08 22.44 -5.00
N LEU A 69 -7.27 22.92 -4.64
CA LEU A 69 -8.28 23.38 -5.63
C LEU A 69 -7.74 24.47 -6.56
N GLY A 70 -6.88 25.36 -6.05
CA GLY A 70 -6.26 26.43 -6.83
C GLY A 70 -5.19 25.95 -7.82
N GLU A 71 -4.64 24.76 -7.61
CA GLU A 71 -3.57 24.19 -8.41
C GLU A 71 -4.10 23.33 -9.58
N LEU A 72 -5.36 22.84 -9.52
CA LEU A 72 -5.92 21.88 -10.47
C LEU A 72 -5.88 22.35 -11.93
N ALA A 73 -6.06 23.65 -12.16
CA ALA A 73 -6.06 24.20 -13.53
C ALA A 73 -4.70 24.04 -14.23
N SER A 74 -3.60 24.04 -13.46
CA SER A 74 -2.23 23.86 -13.93
C SER A 74 -1.72 22.41 -13.78
N GLY A 75 -2.56 21.52 -13.28
CA GLY A 75 -2.23 20.09 -13.12
C GLY A 75 -1.93 19.41 -14.45
N ILE A 76 -1.18 18.33 -14.38
CA ILE A 76 -0.86 17.46 -15.53
C ILE A 76 -2.05 16.55 -15.86
N THR A 77 -1.97 15.88 -16.99
CA THR A 77 -2.97 14.87 -17.36
C THR A 77 -2.83 13.61 -16.51
N LEU A 78 -3.91 12.85 -16.37
CA LEU A 78 -3.92 11.57 -15.68
C LEU A 78 -2.90 10.57 -16.28
N ALA A 79 -2.75 10.57 -17.60
CA ALA A 79 -1.79 9.70 -18.30
C ALA A 79 -0.34 10.08 -17.96
N GLU A 80 -0.01 11.36 -17.95
CA GLU A 80 1.32 11.85 -17.54
C GLU A 80 1.60 11.54 -16.07
N ALA A 81 0.59 11.66 -15.20
CA ALA A 81 0.73 11.30 -13.79
C ALA A 81 1.02 9.81 -13.61
N GLN A 82 0.28 8.92 -14.29
CA GLN A 82 0.56 7.48 -14.28
C GLN A 82 2.00 7.18 -14.73
N GLU A 83 2.42 7.77 -15.85
CA GLU A 83 3.77 7.56 -16.40
C GLU A 83 4.85 7.99 -15.40
N GLN A 84 4.71 9.18 -14.79
CA GLN A 84 5.69 9.71 -13.86
C GLN A 84 5.77 8.89 -12.57
N VAL A 85 4.61 8.53 -11.97
CA VAL A 85 4.59 7.70 -10.75
C VAL A 85 5.17 6.31 -11.05
N LEU A 86 4.79 5.70 -12.17
CA LEU A 86 5.30 4.38 -12.55
C LEU A 86 6.81 4.42 -12.84
N ALA A 87 7.30 5.48 -13.49
CA ALA A 87 8.73 5.68 -13.72
C ALA A 87 9.50 5.84 -12.39
N TYR A 88 8.95 6.62 -11.46
CA TYR A 88 9.50 6.77 -10.11
C TYR A 88 9.58 5.42 -9.37
N VAL A 89 8.48 4.66 -9.33
CA VAL A 89 8.46 3.34 -8.68
C VAL A 89 9.46 2.38 -9.33
N ARG A 90 9.56 2.35 -10.66
CA ARG A 90 10.53 1.51 -11.40
C ARG A 90 11.98 1.91 -11.15
N GLY A 91 12.24 3.16 -10.81
CA GLY A 91 13.57 3.63 -10.42
C GLY A 91 14.08 2.96 -9.13
N HIS A 92 13.18 2.60 -8.23
CA HIS A 92 13.52 1.94 -6.96
C HIS A 92 13.24 0.44 -6.94
N VAL A 93 12.23 -0.02 -7.69
CA VAL A 93 11.74 -1.39 -7.69
C VAL A 93 11.91 -2.00 -9.07
N HIS A 94 12.82 -2.98 -9.19
CA HIS A 94 13.16 -3.56 -10.49
C HIS A 94 12.26 -4.72 -10.93
N GLU A 95 11.52 -5.34 -10.00
CA GLU A 95 10.65 -6.48 -10.30
C GLU A 95 9.19 -6.12 -10.04
N SER A 96 8.34 -6.27 -11.08
CA SER A 96 6.90 -6.09 -10.93
C SER A 96 6.28 -7.13 -9.98
N ARG A 97 5.17 -6.78 -9.35
CA ARG A 97 4.37 -7.65 -8.47
C ARG A 97 5.11 -8.15 -7.21
N LYS A 98 6.15 -7.47 -6.77
CA LYS A 98 6.93 -7.83 -5.57
C LYS A 98 6.68 -6.94 -4.38
N VAL A 99 6.33 -5.67 -4.60
CA VAL A 99 6.18 -4.67 -3.55
C VAL A 99 4.72 -4.36 -3.30
N PRO A 100 4.27 -4.34 -2.03
CA PRO A 100 2.91 -3.98 -1.68
C PRO A 100 2.68 -2.48 -1.79
N LEU A 101 1.43 -2.10 -2.07
CA LEU A 101 0.92 -0.75 -1.89
C LEU A 101 0.65 -0.51 -0.41
N CYS A 102 1.08 0.65 0.12
CA CYS A 102 1.00 1.01 1.53
C CYS A 102 0.33 2.36 1.71
N GLY A 103 -0.43 2.53 2.79
CA GLY A 103 -1.08 3.79 3.16
C GLY A 103 -2.08 3.62 4.29
N ASN A 104 -2.86 4.66 4.57
CA ASN A 104 -4.01 4.61 5.46
C ASN A 104 -5.29 4.42 4.63
N SER A 105 -6.13 3.44 4.99
CA SER A 105 -7.36 3.10 4.24
C SER A 105 -7.12 2.89 2.75
N ILE A 106 -5.94 2.42 2.43
CA ILE A 106 -5.33 2.37 1.09
C ILE A 106 -6.15 1.59 0.06
N ALA A 107 -7.14 0.82 0.50
CA ALA A 107 -8.05 0.13 -0.41
C ALA A 107 -8.87 1.11 -1.26
N THR A 108 -9.23 2.27 -0.71
CA THR A 108 -9.95 3.33 -1.45
C THR A 108 -9.08 3.87 -2.59
N ASP A 109 -7.85 4.29 -2.26
CA ASP A 109 -6.88 4.77 -3.26
C ASP A 109 -6.64 3.73 -4.34
N ARG A 110 -6.45 2.46 -3.93
CA ARG A 110 -6.23 1.36 -4.87
C ARG A 110 -7.38 1.18 -5.85
N THR A 111 -8.62 1.42 -5.47
CA THR A 111 -9.75 1.31 -6.42
C THR A 111 -9.69 2.37 -7.51
N PHE A 112 -9.32 3.60 -7.16
CA PHE A 112 -9.08 4.67 -8.15
C PHE A 112 -7.86 4.39 -9.00
N ILE A 113 -6.74 3.96 -8.40
CA ILE A 113 -5.52 3.60 -9.14
C ILE A 113 -5.80 2.46 -10.13
N ALA A 114 -6.54 1.43 -9.73
CA ALA A 114 -6.87 0.32 -10.62
C ALA A 114 -7.74 0.72 -11.82
N ARG A 115 -8.66 1.71 -11.64
CA ARG A 115 -9.49 2.26 -12.70
C ARG A 115 -8.69 3.19 -13.62
N ASP A 116 -7.92 4.11 -13.02
CA ASP A 116 -7.38 5.28 -13.70
C ASP A 116 -5.90 5.12 -14.11
N MET A 117 -5.15 4.27 -13.38
CA MET A 117 -3.73 4.01 -13.56
C MET A 117 -3.43 2.50 -13.61
N PRO A 118 -4.04 1.75 -14.56
CA PRO A 118 -3.99 0.28 -14.56
C PRO A 118 -2.57 -0.29 -14.72
N GLU A 119 -1.65 0.42 -15.35
CA GLU A 119 -0.26 -0.02 -15.45
C GLU A 119 0.46 0.09 -14.11
N LEU A 120 0.16 1.11 -13.31
CA LEU A 120 0.70 1.24 -11.96
C LEU A 120 0.14 0.13 -11.05
N ASP A 121 -1.18 -0.10 -11.06
CA ASP A 121 -1.79 -1.19 -10.27
C ASP A 121 -1.22 -2.56 -10.66
N ALA A 122 -1.07 -2.84 -11.96
CA ALA A 122 -0.50 -4.09 -12.46
C ALA A 122 0.96 -4.30 -12.07
N PHE A 123 1.72 -3.23 -11.86
CA PHE A 123 3.11 -3.29 -11.41
C PHE A 123 3.23 -3.66 -9.93
N LEU A 124 2.29 -3.23 -9.09
CA LEU A 124 2.28 -3.45 -7.65
C LEU A 124 1.85 -4.90 -7.30
N HIS A 125 2.24 -5.35 -6.12
CA HIS A 125 1.76 -6.63 -5.59
C HIS A 125 0.27 -6.52 -5.21
N TYR A 126 -0.49 -7.63 -5.30
CA TYR A 126 -1.91 -7.63 -4.91
C TYR A 126 -2.15 -7.40 -3.41
N ARG A 127 -1.15 -7.68 -2.55
CA ARG A 127 -1.24 -7.41 -1.11
C ARG A 127 -0.99 -5.93 -0.84
N MET A 128 -1.59 -5.46 0.25
CA MET A 128 -1.45 -4.09 0.74
C MET A 128 -0.92 -4.10 2.19
N VAL A 129 -0.31 -3.01 2.59
CA VAL A 129 -0.03 -2.68 3.99
C VAL A 129 -0.91 -1.50 4.37
N ASP A 130 -2.02 -1.79 5.04
CA ASP A 130 -2.96 -0.77 5.49
C ASP A 130 -2.71 -0.43 6.97
N VAL A 131 -2.21 0.78 7.20
CA VAL A 131 -1.93 1.28 8.55
C VAL A 131 -3.22 1.44 9.37
N SER A 132 -4.34 1.77 8.71
CA SER A 132 -5.65 1.88 9.36
C SER A 132 -6.11 0.56 9.96
N SER A 133 -5.76 -0.57 9.36
CA SER A 133 -6.05 -1.90 9.92
C SER A 133 -5.28 -2.13 11.22
N ILE A 134 -4.00 -1.74 11.28
CA ILE A 134 -3.18 -1.85 12.50
C ILE A 134 -3.73 -0.92 13.58
N LYS A 135 -4.05 0.30 13.23
CA LYS A 135 -4.68 1.30 14.10
C LYS A 135 -5.98 0.78 14.72
N GLU A 136 -6.84 0.16 13.92
CA GLU A 136 -8.12 -0.37 14.35
C GLU A 136 -7.96 -1.56 15.32
N LEU A 137 -6.94 -2.41 15.12
CA LEU A 137 -6.58 -3.48 16.04
C LEU A 137 -5.95 -2.92 17.33
N ALA A 138 -5.10 -1.90 17.22
CA ALA A 138 -4.51 -1.22 18.38
C ALA A 138 -5.59 -0.58 19.26
N ARG A 139 -6.62 0.02 18.67
CA ARG A 139 -7.76 0.58 19.40
C ARG A 139 -8.46 -0.46 20.29
N ARG A 140 -8.57 -1.70 19.83
CA ARG A 140 -9.23 -2.80 20.54
C ARG A 140 -8.34 -3.48 21.57
N TRP A 141 -7.09 -3.74 21.21
CA TRP A 141 -6.21 -4.59 22.00
C TRP A 141 -5.23 -3.81 22.85
N TYR A 142 -4.88 -2.58 22.41
CA TYR A 142 -3.90 -1.70 23.05
C TYR A 142 -4.41 -0.25 23.12
N PRO A 143 -5.56 0.02 23.80
CA PRO A 143 -6.17 1.35 23.78
C PRO A 143 -5.25 2.46 24.27
N ARG A 144 -4.33 2.18 25.21
CA ARG A 144 -3.36 3.18 25.67
C ARG A 144 -2.40 3.59 24.54
N ALA A 145 -1.92 2.63 23.74
CA ALA A 145 -1.09 2.94 22.57
C ALA A 145 -1.89 3.71 21.52
N TYR A 146 -3.14 3.32 21.28
CA TYR A 146 -4.01 4.03 20.35
C TYR A 146 -4.21 5.51 20.73
N PHE A 147 -4.55 5.80 21.98
CA PHE A 147 -4.78 7.18 22.45
C PHE A 147 -3.51 8.00 22.62
N ALA A 148 -2.33 7.38 22.66
CA ALA A 148 -1.04 8.05 22.72
C ALA A 148 -0.36 8.14 21.35
N SER A 149 -1.03 7.74 20.25
CA SER A 149 -0.48 7.83 18.92
C SER A 149 -0.20 9.29 18.52
N PRO A 150 0.83 9.54 17.68
CA PRO A 150 1.16 10.88 17.23
C PRO A 150 -0.05 11.58 16.58
N GLU A 151 -0.24 12.84 16.91
CA GLU A 151 -1.26 13.66 16.27
C GLU A 151 -0.97 13.81 14.77
N LYS A 152 -2.04 13.76 14.00
CA LYS A 152 -2.03 14.09 12.57
C LYS A 152 -2.48 15.52 12.39
N HIS A 153 -1.80 16.24 11.54
CA HIS A 153 -2.14 17.65 11.29
C HIS A 153 -3.16 17.81 10.15
N GLY A 154 -3.46 16.72 9.43
CA GLY A 154 -4.57 16.64 8.48
C GLY A 154 -4.50 17.73 7.40
N GLY A 155 -3.38 17.79 6.67
CA GLY A 155 -3.19 18.82 5.65
C GLY A 155 -3.97 18.57 4.36
N HIS A 156 -4.52 17.38 4.18
CA HIS A 156 -5.17 16.94 2.94
C HIS A 156 -4.31 17.26 1.69
N ARG A 157 -3.03 16.90 1.78
CA ARG A 157 -2.06 16.91 0.70
C ARG A 157 -1.37 15.55 0.69
N ALA A 158 -1.47 14.86 -0.42
CA ALA A 158 -1.10 13.47 -0.55
C ALA A 158 0.32 13.15 -0.04
N LEU A 159 1.32 13.96 -0.36
CA LEU A 159 2.70 13.72 0.10
C LEU A 159 2.87 13.89 1.61
N ALA A 160 2.16 14.83 2.23
CA ALA A 160 2.18 15.04 3.67
C ALA A 160 1.51 13.89 4.40
N ASP A 161 0.38 13.40 3.88
CA ASP A 161 -0.40 12.30 4.45
C ASP A 161 0.36 10.95 4.36
N ILE A 162 1.14 10.73 3.29
CA ILE A 162 2.10 9.60 3.22
C ILE A 162 3.11 9.66 4.35
N ARG A 163 3.74 10.81 4.55
CA ARG A 163 4.77 10.99 5.62
C ARG A 163 4.17 10.75 7.01
N GLU A 164 2.94 11.19 7.23
CA GLU A 164 2.20 10.90 8.46
C GLU A 164 1.87 9.41 8.61
N SER A 165 1.48 8.75 7.54
CA SER A 165 1.18 7.30 7.52
C SER A 165 2.42 6.46 7.84
N ILE A 166 3.58 6.80 7.27
CA ILE A 166 4.87 6.16 7.58
C ILE A 166 5.23 6.37 9.06
N ARG A 167 5.08 7.61 9.58
CA ARG A 167 5.33 7.94 10.98
C ARG A 167 4.40 7.17 11.92
N GLU A 168 3.13 7.07 11.59
CA GLU A 168 2.13 6.32 12.33
C GLU A 168 2.47 4.81 12.37
N LEU A 169 2.87 4.23 11.25
CA LEU A 169 3.29 2.82 11.23
C LEU A 169 4.56 2.58 12.04
N ARG A 170 5.54 3.48 12.00
CA ARG A 170 6.73 3.41 12.86
C ARG A 170 6.34 3.38 14.34
N TYR A 171 5.43 4.27 14.73
CA TYR A 171 4.91 4.31 16.10
C TYR A 171 4.26 2.98 16.50
N TYR A 172 3.32 2.46 15.70
CA TYR A 172 2.68 1.18 16.02
C TYR A 172 3.64 0.01 16.01
N ARG A 173 4.65 0.02 15.15
CA ARG A 173 5.70 -1.00 15.14
C ARG A 173 6.43 -1.09 16.49
N GLU A 174 6.69 0.03 17.13
CA GLU A 174 7.35 0.07 18.45
C GLU A 174 6.37 -0.19 19.60
N ALA A 175 5.14 0.33 19.49
CA ALA A 175 4.19 0.34 20.61
C ALA A 175 3.38 -0.96 20.75
N VAL A 176 3.16 -1.72 19.66
CA VAL A 176 2.23 -2.87 19.68
C VAL A 176 2.80 -4.18 19.13
N PHE A 177 3.88 -4.14 18.36
CA PHE A 177 4.50 -5.36 17.86
C PHE A 177 5.60 -5.87 18.79
N VAL A 178 5.84 -7.18 18.77
CA VAL A 178 6.97 -7.77 19.50
C VAL A 178 8.28 -7.24 18.89
N PRO A 179 9.21 -6.74 19.73
CA PRO A 179 10.48 -6.21 19.23
C PRO A 179 11.26 -7.23 18.40
N PRO A 180 11.94 -6.79 17.33
CA PRO A 180 12.84 -7.67 16.56
C PRO A 180 13.95 -8.30 17.44
N PRO A 181 14.34 -9.54 17.17
CA PRO A 181 13.93 -10.39 16.03
C PRO A 181 12.62 -11.17 16.24
N GLY A 182 11.83 -10.83 17.25
CA GLY A 182 10.61 -11.55 17.58
C GLY A 182 10.87 -12.87 18.33
N PRO A 183 9.85 -13.75 18.43
CA PRO A 183 9.99 -15.03 19.11
C PRO A 183 10.92 -15.96 18.33
N ASP A 184 11.69 -16.77 19.04
CA ASP A 184 12.47 -17.83 18.42
C ASP A 184 11.56 -18.90 17.76
N THR A 185 12.16 -19.78 16.95
CA THR A 185 11.41 -20.79 16.19
C THR A 185 10.62 -21.74 17.09
N ALA A 186 11.14 -22.11 18.26
CA ALA A 186 10.48 -23.00 19.19
C ALA A 186 9.24 -22.34 19.81
N THR A 187 9.39 -21.09 20.26
CA THR A 187 8.30 -20.26 20.79
C THR A 187 7.23 -20.01 19.72
N ALA A 188 7.63 -19.66 18.49
CA ALA A 188 6.68 -19.44 17.40
C ALA A 188 5.88 -20.72 17.07
N ARG A 189 6.53 -21.90 17.04
CA ARG A 189 5.85 -23.19 16.85
C ARG A 189 4.90 -23.52 18.00
N ALA A 190 5.30 -23.27 19.26
CA ALA A 190 4.44 -23.47 20.42
C ALA A 190 3.20 -22.57 20.39
N ILE A 191 3.34 -21.32 19.93
CA ILE A 191 2.20 -20.43 19.71
C ILE A 191 1.31 -20.98 18.61
N ALA A 192 1.86 -21.35 17.46
CA ALA A 192 1.10 -21.89 16.32
C ALA A 192 0.31 -23.16 16.69
N ALA A 193 0.88 -24.04 17.52
CA ALA A 193 0.21 -25.25 17.98
C ALA A 193 -1.08 -25.00 18.77
N ARG A 194 -1.20 -23.83 19.43
CA ARG A 194 -2.42 -23.45 20.16
C ARG A 194 -3.60 -23.06 19.25
N TYR A 195 -3.30 -22.72 17.99
CA TYR A 195 -4.27 -22.29 16.98
C TYR A 195 -4.39 -23.26 15.82
N GLY A 196 -3.59 -24.34 15.84
CA GLY A 196 -3.71 -25.42 14.86
C GLY A 196 -5.03 -26.17 15.06
N THR A 197 -5.81 -26.35 14.00
CA THR A 197 -6.94 -27.29 13.99
C THR A 197 -6.36 -28.69 14.24
N PRO A 198 -6.91 -29.54 15.14
CA PRO A 198 -6.57 -30.95 15.16
C PRO A 198 -6.87 -31.50 13.77
N GLY A 199 -5.82 -31.85 13.03
CA GLY A 199 -6.00 -32.54 11.76
C GLY A 199 -6.84 -33.79 11.98
N PRO A 200 -7.64 -34.27 11.00
CA PRO A 200 -8.30 -35.55 11.11
C PRO A 200 -7.24 -36.58 11.50
N ALA A 201 -7.54 -37.37 12.54
CA ALA A 201 -6.61 -38.39 13.04
C ALA A 201 -6.08 -39.17 11.83
N ASN A 202 -4.77 -39.10 11.61
CA ASN A 202 -4.13 -39.78 10.50
C ASN A 202 -4.45 -41.28 10.61
N GLY A 203 -5.32 -41.76 9.73
CA GLY A 203 -5.39 -43.20 9.44
C GLY A 203 -4.02 -43.67 8.93
N PRO A 204 -3.66 -44.97 9.10
CA PRO A 204 -2.37 -45.48 8.70
C PRO A 204 -2.21 -45.41 7.17
N GLY A 205 -1.49 -44.40 6.67
CA GLY A 205 -1.30 -44.17 5.24
C GLY A 205 -0.87 -42.75 4.83
N GLY A 206 -0.31 -41.92 5.70
CA GLY A 206 0.16 -40.58 5.35
C GLY A 206 1.37 -40.59 4.40
N ARG A 207 1.17 -40.18 3.16
CA ARG A 207 2.25 -39.91 2.18
C ARG A 207 3.02 -38.69 2.59
N SER A 208 4.35 -38.85 2.75
CA SER A 208 5.30 -37.74 2.85
C SER A 208 5.16 -36.81 1.64
N ARG A 209 5.09 -35.51 1.90
CA ARG A 209 5.26 -34.49 0.85
C ARG A 209 6.68 -34.65 0.30
N GLN A 210 6.80 -35.14 -0.93
CA GLN A 210 8.02 -35.07 -1.70
C GLN A 210 8.13 -33.65 -2.26
N ASP A 211 9.28 -33.04 -2.02
CA ASP A 211 9.70 -31.79 -2.63
C ASP A 211 9.69 -31.95 -4.15
N HIS A 212 8.90 -31.14 -4.83
CA HIS A 212 8.99 -31.00 -6.27
C HIS A 212 10.24 -30.15 -6.60
N GLN A 213 11.35 -30.86 -6.72
CA GLN A 213 12.55 -30.38 -7.40
C GLN A 213 12.29 -30.51 -8.90
N THR A 214 12.08 -29.39 -9.57
CA THR A 214 12.01 -29.33 -11.02
C THR A 214 13.42 -29.37 -11.57
N ASP A 215 13.74 -30.44 -12.26
CA ASP A 215 14.95 -30.55 -13.09
C ASP A 215 14.72 -29.90 -14.46
N PRO A 216 15.68 -29.16 -15.00
CA PRO A 216 15.58 -28.57 -16.32
C PRO A 216 16.23 -29.45 -17.39
N ALA A 217 15.69 -29.31 -18.60
CA ALA A 217 16.29 -29.53 -19.90
C ALA A 217 16.56 -30.99 -20.36
N GLY A 218 15.79 -31.41 -21.33
CA GLY A 218 16.13 -32.38 -22.34
C GLY A 218 16.08 -31.72 -23.72
N GLU A 219 17.21 -31.64 -24.38
CA GLU A 219 17.38 -31.14 -25.74
C GLU A 219 16.69 -32.07 -26.77
N PRO A 220 16.26 -31.55 -27.93
CA PRO A 220 15.73 -32.38 -29.01
C PRO A 220 16.87 -32.92 -29.88
N GLY A 221 17.02 -34.25 -29.88
CA GLY A 221 17.82 -34.96 -30.84
C GLY A 221 17.19 -34.92 -32.24
N SER A 222 17.99 -34.55 -33.22
CA SER A 222 17.77 -34.73 -34.64
C SER A 222 17.69 -36.20 -35.01
N ASP A 223 16.78 -36.56 -35.92
CA ASP A 223 17.03 -37.37 -37.14
C ASP A 223 15.71 -37.85 -37.77
N GLY A 224 15.64 -37.70 -39.09
CA GLY A 224 14.66 -38.32 -39.98
C GLY A 224 13.97 -37.38 -40.94
#